data_9d614dc568cfe302b37ea45883e1c6d6
#
_entry.id   9d614dc568cfe302b37ea45883e1c6d6
#
_cell.length_a   1.000
_cell.length_b   1.000
_cell.length_c   1.000
_cell.angle_alpha   90.00
_cell.angle_beta   90.00
_cell.angle_gamma   90.00
#
_symmetry.space_group_name_H-M   'P 1'
#
loop_
_entity.id
_entity.type
_entity.pdbx_description
1 polymer ?
#
loop_
_entity_poly.entity_id
_entity_poly.type
_entity_poly.pdbx_seq_one_letter_code
_entity_poly.pdbx_strand_id
1 'polypeptide(L)'
;MLVKDYIKIEYRGGSNLYILATQLDALQKYSGSSENAKTPKLNKLGGQEWNKTKSRVKGAVKNIAKELVELYAVRQEKEGYVCGPDTVWQREFEEMFPYEETEDQLAAIEDTKKDMESTKIMDRLVCGDVGYGKTEVALRAAFKAVQESRQVVYLVPTTILAQQVYNTFIQRMKEFPVRVDLLCRFRTAAQQKKTIADLKKGQVDIVVGTHRVLSKDVEYKNLGLLIIDEEQRFGVVHKEKIKQLKKDIDVLTLTATPIPRTLHMSMIGIRDMSVLEEPPMDRVPIQTYVMEYDEETVREAINRELRRGGQVYYVYNRVNDIADVTARIAKLLPDARVDFAHGQMSERELEAVMYAFINGDIDVLVSTTIIETGLDISNVNTMIIHDSDRYGLSQLYQLRGRIGRSNRTAYAFLMYRRNTMLKETAEKKTFCDSRIYRSGKWIQDCNA
;
A
#
# COMPACT_ATOMS: atom_id res chain seq x y z
N MET A 1 -15.52 -28.89 -42.73
CA MET A 1 -14.19 -28.36 -42.44
C MET A 1 -14.35 -27.38 -41.28
N LEU A 2 -13.81 -27.70 -40.11
CA LEU A 2 -13.87 -26.80 -38.96
C LEU A 2 -12.82 -25.69 -39.19
N VAL A 3 -13.28 -24.46 -39.39
CA VAL A 3 -12.42 -23.29 -39.47
C VAL A 3 -11.96 -23.00 -38.03
N LYS A 4 -10.65 -23.01 -37.79
CA LYS A 4 -10.06 -22.67 -36.50
C LYS A 4 -9.40 -21.30 -36.62
N ASP A 5 -9.71 -20.41 -35.71
CA ASP A 5 -9.09 -19.09 -35.63
C ASP A 5 -7.73 -19.15 -34.92
N TYR A 6 -6.74 -18.49 -35.51
CA TYR A 6 -5.38 -18.43 -34.97
C TYR A 6 -4.96 -16.99 -34.74
N ILE A 7 -4.22 -16.76 -33.66
CA ILE A 7 -3.54 -15.50 -33.38
C ILE A 7 -2.13 -15.61 -33.90
N LYS A 8 -1.76 -14.69 -34.80
CA LYS A 8 -0.40 -14.56 -35.34
C LYS A 8 0.44 -13.71 -34.42
N ILE A 9 1.56 -14.24 -33.94
CA ILE A 9 2.55 -13.52 -33.13
C ILE A 9 3.80 -13.34 -34.00
N GLU A 10 4.18 -12.09 -34.23
CA GLU A 10 5.34 -11.75 -35.03
C GLU A 10 6.60 -11.60 -34.17
N TYR A 11 7.68 -12.24 -34.60
CA TYR A 11 9.01 -12.19 -34.00
C TYR A 11 9.99 -11.41 -34.89
N ARG A 12 11.14 -11.01 -34.33
CA ARG A 12 12.21 -10.34 -35.05
C ARG A 12 12.70 -11.18 -36.23
N GLY A 13 12.76 -10.59 -37.43
CA GLY A 13 13.19 -11.28 -38.64
C GLY A 13 12.07 -11.94 -39.44
N GLY A 14 10.81 -11.56 -39.16
CA GLY A 14 9.64 -12.00 -39.95
C GLY A 14 9.15 -13.42 -39.61
N SER A 15 9.72 -14.07 -38.58
CA SER A 15 9.23 -15.38 -38.11
C SER A 15 7.92 -15.19 -37.35
N ASN A 16 6.94 -16.07 -37.63
CA ASN A 16 5.61 -16.01 -37.02
C ASN A 16 5.33 -17.29 -36.24
N LEU A 17 4.68 -17.12 -35.09
CA LEU A 17 4.10 -18.21 -34.30
C LEU A 17 2.58 -18.09 -34.35
N TYR A 18 1.88 -19.18 -34.55
CA TYR A 18 0.42 -19.23 -34.59
C TYR A 18 -0.08 -19.99 -33.37
N ILE A 19 -0.94 -19.38 -32.57
CA ILE A 19 -1.58 -19.97 -31.41
C ILE A 19 -3.08 -20.01 -31.64
N LEU A 20 -3.75 -21.06 -31.23
CA LEU A 20 -5.21 -21.17 -31.33
C LEU A 20 -5.87 -20.05 -30.51
N ALA A 21 -6.90 -19.43 -31.07
CA ALA A 21 -7.66 -18.38 -30.37
C ALA A 21 -8.28 -18.86 -29.04
N THR A 22 -8.47 -20.17 -28.89
CA THR A 22 -8.92 -20.80 -27.64
C THR A 22 -7.85 -20.84 -26.53
N GLN A 23 -6.59 -20.52 -26.85
CA GLN A 23 -5.45 -20.53 -25.92
C GLN A 23 -4.97 -19.10 -25.60
N LEU A 24 -5.89 -18.15 -25.52
CA LEU A 24 -5.61 -16.73 -25.21
C LEU A 24 -4.96 -16.54 -23.84
N ASP A 25 -5.26 -17.39 -22.88
CA ASP A 25 -4.69 -17.46 -21.54
C ASP A 25 -3.17 -17.69 -21.52
N ALA A 26 -2.62 -18.35 -22.57
CA ALA A 26 -1.18 -18.51 -22.76
C ALA A 26 -0.46 -17.24 -23.24
N LEU A 27 -1.20 -16.16 -23.58
CA LEU A 27 -0.67 -14.92 -24.13
C LEU A 27 -0.68 -13.80 -23.09
N GLN A 28 0.46 -13.12 -22.94
CA GLN A 28 0.58 -11.90 -22.15
C GLN A 28 1.02 -10.72 -23.03
N LYS A 29 0.58 -9.53 -22.69
CA LYS A 29 0.99 -8.32 -23.41
C LYS A 29 2.50 -8.12 -23.26
N TYR A 30 3.22 -8.01 -24.37
CA TYR A 30 4.69 -7.97 -24.41
C TYR A 30 5.30 -6.65 -23.87
N SER A 31 4.60 -5.54 -23.93
CA SER A 31 5.09 -4.27 -23.40
C SER A 31 4.05 -3.57 -22.52
N GLY A 32 4.53 -2.82 -21.53
CA GLY A 32 3.69 -1.96 -20.71
C GLY A 32 2.97 -0.88 -21.54
N SER A 33 1.86 -0.41 -21.04
CA SER A 33 0.92 0.52 -21.70
C SER A 33 1.35 1.99 -21.68
N SER A 34 2.64 2.33 -21.61
CA SER A 34 3.07 3.71 -21.72
C SER A 34 3.10 4.14 -23.20
N GLU A 35 2.30 5.11 -23.56
CA GLU A 35 2.22 5.67 -24.94
C GLU A 35 3.56 6.25 -25.44
N ASN A 36 4.54 6.43 -24.59
CA ASN A 36 5.91 6.88 -24.90
C ASN A 36 6.96 5.76 -24.88
N ALA A 37 6.58 4.49 -24.77
CA ALA A 37 7.55 3.41 -24.85
C ALA A 37 8.04 3.24 -26.29
N LYS A 38 9.34 3.38 -26.51
CA LYS A 38 10.02 2.96 -27.75
C LYS A 38 9.51 1.57 -28.12
N THR A 39 9.19 1.37 -29.40
CA THR A 39 8.75 0.07 -29.95
C THR A 39 9.55 -1.08 -29.33
N PRO A 40 8.89 -2.06 -28.70
CA PRO A 40 9.60 -3.12 -27.99
C PRO A 40 10.50 -3.89 -28.93
N LYS A 41 11.72 -4.17 -28.47
CA LYS A 41 12.70 -4.96 -29.24
C LYS A 41 12.18 -6.39 -29.34
N LEU A 42 11.71 -6.79 -30.51
CA LEU A 42 11.25 -8.16 -30.73
C LEU A 42 12.39 -9.16 -30.61
N ASN A 43 12.13 -10.30 -29.95
CA ASN A 43 13.06 -11.41 -29.86
C ASN A 43 13.02 -12.28 -31.11
N LYS A 44 14.12 -12.96 -31.43
CA LYS A 44 14.19 -13.92 -32.54
C LYS A 44 13.64 -15.28 -32.08
N LEU A 45 12.71 -15.85 -32.85
CA LEU A 45 12.18 -17.20 -32.57
C LEU A 45 13.33 -18.24 -32.67
N GLY A 46 13.48 -19.12 -31.67
CA GLY A 46 14.57 -20.09 -31.61
C GLY A 46 15.95 -19.51 -31.25
N GLY A 47 16.05 -18.21 -30.94
CA GLY A 47 17.30 -17.56 -30.57
C GLY A 47 17.74 -17.88 -29.14
N GLN A 48 19.06 -17.84 -28.90
CA GLN A 48 19.63 -18.06 -27.56
C GLN A 48 19.46 -16.87 -26.61
N GLU A 49 19.04 -15.70 -27.09
CA GLU A 49 18.92 -14.46 -26.30
C GLU A 49 17.94 -14.61 -25.13
N TRP A 50 16.81 -15.28 -25.39
CA TRP A 50 15.82 -15.56 -24.35
C TRP A 50 16.36 -16.51 -23.28
N ASN A 51 17.04 -17.57 -23.68
CA ASN A 51 17.66 -18.52 -22.76
C ASN A 51 18.77 -17.85 -21.91
N LYS A 52 19.57 -16.96 -22.51
CA LYS A 52 20.55 -16.14 -21.77
C LYS A 52 19.89 -15.21 -20.78
N THR A 53 18.79 -14.55 -21.17
CA THR A 53 18.02 -13.67 -20.28
C THR A 53 17.40 -14.48 -19.13
N LYS A 54 16.79 -15.63 -19.43
CA LYS A 54 16.20 -16.53 -18.44
C LYS A 54 17.25 -17.07 -17.46
N SER A 55 18.44 -17.48 -17.94
CA SER A 55 19.54 -17.92 -17.09
C SER A 55 20.07 -16.79 -16.20
N ARG A 56 20.23 -15.58 -16.76
CA ARG A 56 20.66 -14.40 -15.98
C ARG A 56 19.69 -14.06 -14.86
N VAL A 57 18.37 -14.03 -15.18
CA VAL A 57 17.32 -13.77 -14.19
C VAL A 57 17.29 -14.87 -13.13
N LYS A 58 17.38 -16.15 -13.54
CA LYS A 58 17.45 -17.29 -12.61
C LYS A 58 18.67 -17.21 -11.69
N GLY A 59 19.84 -16.81 -12.22
CA GLY A 59 21.06 -16.58 -11.45
C GLY A 59 20.89 -15.44 -10.45
N ALA A 60 20.34 -14.30 -10.87
CA ALA A 60 20.07 -13.17 -9.98
C ALA A 60 19.08 -13.54 -8.86
N VAL A 61 18.00 -14.25 -9.18
CA VAL A 61 17.04 -14.72 -8.17
C VAL A 61 17.70 -15.69 -7.17
N LYS A 62 18.54 -16.61 -7.66
CA LYS A 62 19.28 -17.55 -6.79
C LYS A 62 20.21 -16.82 -5.82
N ASN A 63 20.95 -15.79 -6.29
CA ASN A 63 21.82 -14.98 -5.44
C ASN A 63 21.03 -14.22 -4.37
N ILE A 64 19.92 -13.59 -4.75
CA ILE A 64 19.05 -12.91 -3.80
C ILE A 64 18.48 -13.88 -2.75
N ALA A 65 18.08 -15.08 -3.17
CA ALA A 65 17.59 -16.11 -2.24
C ALA A 65 18.70 -16.54 -1.26
N LYS A 66 19.92 -16.76 -1.76
CA LYS A 66 21.08 -17.11 -0.92
C LYS A 66 21.38 -16.03 0.13
N GLU A 67 21.45 -14.76 -0.29
CA GLU A 67 21.68 -13.63 0.63
C GLU A 67 20.58 -13.51 1.71
N LEU A 68 19.34 -13.84 1.36
CA LEU A 68 18.24 -13.84 2.33
C LEU A 68 18.40 -14.97 3.34
N VAL A 69 18.68 -16.19 2.88
CA VAL A 69 18.90 -17.33 3.77
C VAL A 69 20.09 -17.06 4.72
N GLU A 70 21.19 -16.47 4.22
CA GLU A 70 22.32 -16.07 5.05
C GLU A 70 21.94 -15.03 6.09
N LEU A 71 21.14 -14.01 5.72
CA LEU A 71 20.63 -13.01 6.66
C LEU A 71 19.79 -13.65 7.78
N TYR A 72 18.89 -14.56 7.42
CA TYR A 72 18.04 -15.24 8.41
C TYR A 72 18.84 -16.19 9.29
N ALA A 73 19.81 -16.92 8.74
CA ALA A 73 20.70 -17.76 9.52
C ALA A 73 21.47 -16.95 10.59
N VAL A 74 22.03 -15.79 10.20
CA VAL A 74 22.69 -14.88 11.16
C VAL A 74 21.74 -14.38 12.24
N ARG A 75 20.48 -14.12 11.91
CA ARG A 75 19.46 -13.70 12.90
C ARG A 75 19.09 -14.81 13.87
N GLN A 76 19.01 -16.06 13.38
CA GLN A 76 18.66 -17.21 14.23
C GLN A 76 19.77 -17.57 15.22
N GLU A 77 21.04 -17.25 14.91
CA GLU A 77 22.18 -17.46 15.80
C GLU A 77 22.34 -16.38 16.86
N LYS A 78 21.69 -15.22 16.68
CA LYS A 78 21.76 -14.09 17.62
C LYS A 78 20.60 -14.10 18.59
N GLU A 79 20.90 -13.81 19.83
CA GLU A 79 19.88 -13.52 20.84
C GLU A 79 19.41 -12.08 20.69
N GLY A 80 18.09 -11.88 20.63
CA GLY A 80 17.43 -10.59 20.64
C GLY A 80 17.33 -10.00 22.03
N TYR A 81 16.89 -8.76 22.10
CA TYR A 81 16.49 -8.16 23.36
C TYR A 81 15.13 -8.75 23.78
N VAL A 82 15.03 -9.23 25.00
CA VAL A 82 13.80 -9.79 25.55
C VAL A 82 13.06 -8.70 26.33
N CYS A 83 11.90 -8.29 25.84
CA CYS A 83 11.02 -7.37 26.56
C CYS A 83 10.40 -8.07 27.78
N GLY A 84 10.16 -7.30 28.84
CA GLY A 84 9.41 -7.79 29.99
C GLY A 84 7.93 -8.00 29.69
N PRO A 85 7.18 -8.62 30.63
CA PRO A 85 5.73 -8.75 30.50
C PRO A 85 5.04 -7.36 30.49
N ASP A 86 3.79 -7.32 30.05
CA ASP A 86 3.02 -6.09 29.99
C ASP A 86 2.91 -5.40 31.35
N THR A 87 3.29 -4.14 31.36
CA THR A 87 3.18 -3.25 32.53
C THR A 87 1.75 -2.76 32.71
N VAL A 88 1.47 -2.07 33.81
CA VAL A 88 0.19 -1.37 34.00
C VAL A 88 -0.05 -0.33 32.93
N TRP A 89 1.00 0.42 32.53
CA TRP A 89 0.90 1.43 31.48
C TRP A 89 0.57 0.84 30.11
N GLN A 90 1.09 -0.37 29.80
CA GLN A 90 0.72 -1.07 28.56
C GLN A 90 -0.78 -1.37 28.52
N ARG A 91 -1.35 -1.85 29.62
CA ARG A 91 -2.78 -2.16 29.73
C ARG A 91 -3.63 -0.89 29.60
N GLU A 92 -3.27 0.17 30.34
CA GLU A 92 -3.95 1.48 30.24
C GLU A 92 -3.92 2.03 28.81
N PHE A 93 -2.76 1.94 28.12
CA PHE A 93 -2.63 2.36 26.74
C PHE A 93 -3.54 1.57 25.79
N GLU A 94 -3.68 0.26 26.02
CA GLU A 94 -4.55 -0.62 25.23
C GLU A 94 -6.03 -0.37 25.51
N GLU A 95 -6.42 -0.18 26.77
CA GLU A 95 -7.80 0.17 27.17
C GLU A 95 -8.26 1.54 26.64
N MET A 96 -7.34 2.46 26.36
CA MET A 96 -7.64 3.74 25.73
C MET A 96 -7.96 3.63 24.23
N PHE A 97 -7.91 2.45 23.63
CA PHE A 97 -8.30 2.26 22.23
C PHE A 97 -9.82 2.42 22.11
N PRO A 98 -10.32 3.35 21.24
CA PRO A 98 -11.73 3.73 21.25
C PRO A 98 -12.65 2.76 20.50
N TYR A 99 -12.14 1.67 19.96
CA TYR A 99 -12.89 0.68 19.17
C TYR A 99 -12.77 -0.71 19.80
N GLU A 100 -13.72 -1.59 19.50
CA GLU A 100 -13.56 -3.01 19.81
C GLU A 100 -12.61 -3.67 18.82
N GLU A 101 -11.64 -4.41 19.32
CA GLU A 101 -10.73 -5.20 18.52
C GLU A 101 -11.43 -6.45 17.96
N THR A 102 -11.07 -6.82 16.73
CA THR A 102 -11.45 -8.11 16.17
C THR A 102 -10.58 -9.23 16.78
N GLU A 103 -11.06 -10.47 16.70
CA GLU A 103 -10.27 -11.63 17.18
C GLU A 103 -8.89 -11.72 16.50
N ASP A 104 -8.84 -11.44 15.19
CA ASP A 104 -7.60 -11.41 14.43
C ASP A 104 -6.63 -10.32 14.89
N GLN A 105 -7.15 -9.14 15.23
CA GLN A 105 -6.34 -8.05 15.77
C GLN A 105 -5.73 -8.44 17.11
N LEU A 106 -6.53 -8.99 18.02
CA LEU A 106 -6.05 -9.46 19.33
C LEU A 106 -5.00 -10.55 19.17
N ALA A 107 -5.23 -11.54 18.30
CA ALA A 107 -4.27 -12.59 18.02
C ALA A 107 -2.95 -12.02 17.45
N ALA A 108 -3.00 -11.08 16.52
CA ALA A 108 -1.82 -10.45 15.94
C ALA A 108 -1.04 -9.61 16.96
N ILE A 109 -1.73 -8.93 17.88
CA ILE A 109 -1.12 -8.17 18.98
C ILE A 109 -0.42 -9.13 19.94
N GLU A 110 -1.09 -10.19 20.35
CA GLU A 110 -0.54 -11.18 21.28
C GLU A 110 0.67 -11.90 20.68
N ASP A 111 0.58 -12.32 19.43
CA ASP A 111 1.69 -12.91 18.69
C ASP A 111 2.91 -11.98 18.63
N THR A 112 2.67 -10.68 18.32
CA THR A 112 3.75 -9.68 18.25
C THR A 112 4.41 -9.48 19.61
N LYS A 113 3.63 -9.42 20.70
CA LYS A 113 4.16 -9.31 22.07
C LYS A 113 4.97 -10.55 22.46
N LYS A 114 4.47 -11.76 22.16
CA LYS A 114 5.19 -13.02 22.42
C LYS A 114 6.53 -13.07 21.69
N ASP A 115 6.59 -12.61 20.45
CA ASP A 115 7.84 -12.51 19.71
C ASP A 115 8.82 -11.56 20.40
N MET A 116 8.37 -10.37 20.84
CA MET A 116 9.19 -9.39 21.55
C MET A 116 9.65 -9.87 22.94
N GLU A 117 8.92 -10.77 23.56
CA GLU A 117 9.24 -11.41 24.84
C GLU A 117 10.10 -12.68 24.70
N SER A 118 10.44 -13.04 23.46
CA SER A 118 11.30 -14.19 23.17
C SER A 118 12.76 -13.78 23.00
N THR A 119 13.67 -14.75 23.11
CA THR A 119 15.10 -14.55 22.80
C THR A 119 15.38 -14.43 21.31
N LYS A 120 14.42 -14.74 20.46
CA LYS A 120 14.50 -14.68 19.01
C LYS A 120 14.30 -13.25 18.54
N ILE A 121 15.15 -12.75 17.66
CA ILE A 121 14.94 -11.44 17.05
C ILE A 121 13.70 -11.51 16.14
N MET A 122 12.64 -10.75 16.47
CA MET A 122 11.38 -10.76 15.76
C MET A 122 11.52 -10.30 14.29
N ASP A 123 10.95 -11.04 13.35
CA ASP A 123 10.65 -10.56 11.97
C ASP A 123 9.25 -11.01 11.60
N ARG A 124 8.27 -10.23 12.03
CA ARG A 124 6.85 -10.53 11.81
C ARG A 124 6.26 -9.68 10.70
N LEU A 125 5.45 -10.31 9.86
CA LEU A 125 4.63 -9.68 8.84
C LEU A 125 3.18 -9.65 9.31
N VAL A 126 2.61 -8.45 9.47
CA VAL A 126 1.16 -8.28 9.67
C VAL A 126 0.53 -7.93 8.34
N CYS A 127 -0.27 -8.86 7.83
CA CYS A 127 -0.99 -8.74 6.58
C CYS A 127 -2.47 -8.51 6.86
N GLY A 128 -3.09 -7.57 6.17
CA GLY A 128 -4.53 -7.31 6.31
C GLY A 128 -4.95 -6.20 5.38
N ASP A 129 -6.22 -6.16 5.01
CA ASP A 129 -6.72 -5.14 4.10
C ASP A 129 -6.57 -3.72 4.68
N VAL A 130 -6.77 -2.74 3.83
CA VAL A 130 -6.71 -1.33 4.22
C VAL A 130 -7.82 -1.04 5.24
N GLY A 131 -7.45 -0.43 6.38
CA GLY A 131 -8.39 -0.12 7.46
C GLY A 131 -8.70 -1.27 8.43
N TYR A 132 -7.96 -2.40 8.37
CA TYR A 132 -8.13 -3.54 9.29
C TYR A 132 -7.34 -3.40 10.61
N GLY A 133 -6.86 -2.21 10.93
CA GLY A 133 -6.24 -1.95 12.23
C GLY A 133 -4.76 -2.34 12.36
N LYS A 134 -4.05 -2.64 11.25
CA LYS A 134 -2.60 -2.93 11.27
C LYS A 134 -1.78 -1.91 12.05
N THR A 135 -2.14 -0.64 11.97
CA THR A 135 -1.46 0.45 12.69
C THR A 135 -1.60 0.32 14.20
N GLU A 136 -2.72 -0.20 14.71
CA GLU A 136 -2.91 -0.41 16.16
C GLU A 136 -1.98 -1.51 16.67
N VAL A 137 -1.79 -2.60 15.92
CA VAL A 137 -0.79 -3.63 16.27
C VAL A 137 0.60 -2.99 16.40
N ALA A 138 0.97 -2.13 15.45
CA ALA A 138 2.25 -1.43 15.47
C ALA A 138 2.38 -0.41 16.61
N LEU A 139 1.29 0.29 16.97
CA LEU A 139 1.26 1.22 18.09
C LEU A 139 1.53 0.50 19.43
N ARG A 140 0.89 -0.64 19.67
CA ARG A 140 1.08 -1.43 20.89
C ARG A 140 2.49 -2.01 20.99
N ALA A 141 3.02 -2.50 19.87
CA ALA A 141 4.41 -2.95 19.81
C ALA A 141 5.41 -1.82 20.07
N ALA A 142 5.17 -0.63 19.48
CA ALA A 142 6.00 0.55 19.69
C ALA A 142 5.97 1.00 21.15
N PHE A 143 4.80 1.03 21.78
CA PHE A 143 4.66 1.41 23.17
C PHE A 143 5.39 0.44 24.09
N LYS A 144 5.28 -0.87 23.85
CA LYS A 144 6.01 -1.90 24.58
C LYS A 144 7.53 -1.71 24.49
N ALA A 145 8.06 -1.46 23.30
CA ALA A 145 9.49 -1.20 23.11
C ALA A 145 9.97 0.06 23.86
N VAL A 146 9.17 1.13 23.84
CA VAL A 146 9.50 2.39 24.55
C VAL A 146 9.55 2.20 26.06
N GLN A 147 8.67 1.39 26.65
CA GLN A 147 8.70 1.09 28.08
C GLN A 147 10.01 0.41 28.52
N GLU A 148 10.64 -0.33 27.61
CA GLU A 148 11.96 -0.94 27.81
C GLU A 148 13.10 0.04 27.46
N SER A 149 12.80 1.33 27.36
CA SER A 149 13.76 2.39 26.99
C SER A 149 14.43 2.14 25.62
N ARG A 150 13.73 1.46 24.71
CA ARG A 150 14.19 1.21 23.35
C ARG A 150 13.59 2.22 22.39
N GLN A 151 14.41 2.74 21.47
CA GLN A 151 13.94 3.63 20.42
C GLN A 151 13.21 2.84 19.34
N VAL A 152 12.20 3.47 18.75
CA VAL A 152 11.38 2.89 17.68
C VAL A 152 11.50 3.74 16.42
N VAL A 153 11.67 3.10 15.28
CA VAL A 153 11.59 3.73 13.95
C VAL A 153 10.32 3.23 13.25
N TYR A 154 9.46 4.14 12.85
CA TYR A 154 8.32 3.84 11.98
C TYR A 154 8.60 4.39 10.57
N LEU A 155 8.86 3.50 9.64
CA LEU A 155 9.26 3.80 8.27
C LEU A 155 8.08 3.71 7.31
N VAL A 156 7.79 4.79 6.60
CA VAL A 156 6.70 4.89 5.61
C VAL A 156 7.21 5.34 4.24
N PRO A 157 6.50 5.00 3.15
CA PRO A 157 6.96 5.30 1.80
C PRO A 157 6.83 6.77 1.40
N THR A 158 5.89 7.52 1.98
CA THR A 158 5.59 8.91 1.57
C THR A 158 5.58 9.88 2.73
N THR A 159 5.86 11.16 2.46
CA THR A 159 5.87 12.25 3.47
C THR A 159 4.49 12.49 4.08
N ILE A 160 3.44 12.40 3.28
CA ILE A 160 2.08 12.63 3.75
C ILE A 160 1.66 11.51 4.72
N LEU A 161 1.97 10.25 4.37
CA LEU A 161 1.72 9.13 5.28
C LEU A 161 2.55 9.26 6.57
N ALA A 162 3.79 9.75 6.48
CA ALA A 162 4.61 10.02 7.65
C ALA A 162 3.93 11.04 8.59
N GLN A 163 3.35 12.09 8.04
CA GLN A 163 2.62 13.08 8.82
C GLN A 163 1.35 12.50 9.46
N GLN A 164 0.59 11.69 8.73
CA GLN A 164 -0.62 11.05 9.27
C GLN A 164 -0.28 10.08 10.42
N VAL A 165 0.67 9.18 10.20
CA VAL A 165 1.14 8.24 11.23
C VAL A 165 1.69 8.99 12.44
N TYR A 166 2.49 10.04 12.22
CA TYR A 166 3.01 10.89 13.30
C TYR A 166 1.87 11.49 14.12
N ASN A 167 0.84 12.05 13.49
CA ASN A 167 -0.31 12.61 14.19
C ASN A 167 -1.06 11.54 15.01
N THR A 168 -1.24 10.35 14.44
CA THR A 168 -1.86 9.22 15.14
C THR A 168 -1.04 8.82 16.38
N PHE A 169 0.29 8.72 16.24
CA PHE A 169 1.17 8.43 17.37
C PHE A 169 1.12 9.50 18.45
N ILE A 170 1.19 10.78 18.07
CA ILE A 170 1.06 11.91 19.03
C ILE A 170 -0.26 11.82 19.80
N GLN A 171 -1.36 11.57 19.10
CA GLN A 171 -2.68 11.51 19.71
C GLN A 171 -2.79 10.33 20.68
N ARG A 172 -2.30 9.16 20.31
CA ARG A 172 -2.37 7.93 21.12
C ARG A 172 -1.41 7.98 22.31
N MET A 173 -0.25 8.61 22.18
CA MET A 173 0.77 8.72 23.23
C MET A 173 0.59 9.96 24.13
N LYS A 174 -0.46 10.75 23.92
CA LYS A 174 -0.64 12.05 24.58
C LYS A 174 -0.60 12.01 26.12
N GLU A 175 -1.17 10.97 26.70
CA GLU A 175 -1.27 10.81 28.16
C GLU A 175 -0.02 10.15 28.79
N PHE A 176 0.98 9.79 27.97
CA PHE A 176 2.19 9.11 28.39
C PHE A 176 3.44 9.95 28.13
N PRO A 177 4.50 9.83 28.94
CA PRO A 177 5.74 10.56 28.79
C PRO A 177 6.60 10.03 27.63
N VAL A 178 6.00 9.87 26.44
CA VAL A 178 6.64 9.35 25.24
C VAL A 178 6.83 10.47 24.23
N ARG A 179 8.08 10.67 23.80
CA ARG A 179 8.39 11.68 22.80
C ARG A 179 8.42 11.09 21.41
N VAL A 180 7.48 11.53 20.58
CA VAL A 180 7.38 11.19 19.16
C VAL A 180 7.90 12.33 18.31
N ASP A 181 8.77 12.06 17.35
CA ASP A 181 9.28 13.05 16.39
C ASP A 181 9.06 12.61 14.95
N LEU A 182 9.05 13.58 14.03
CA LEU A 182 8.85 13.37 12.59
C LEU A 182 10.14 13.71 11.83
N LEU A 183 10.63 12.80 10.99
CA LEU A 183 11.82 13.00 10.17
C LEU A 183 11.49 12.80 8.68
N CYS A 184 11.00 13.86 8.05
CA CYS A 184 10.66 13.91 6.63
C CYS A 184 10.86 15.32 6.08
N ARG A 185 10.57 15.52 4.79
CA ARG A 185 10.73 16.85 4.13
C ARG A 185 9.81 17.95 4.63
N PHE A 186 8.71 17.63 5.32
CA PHE A 186 7.85 18.65 5.94
C PHE A 186 8.51 19.38 7.12
N ARG A 187 9.61 18.83 7.64
CA ARG A 187 10.41 19.47 8.68
C ARG A 187 11.51 20.32 8.09
N THR A 188 11.70 21.53 8.64
CA THR A 188 12.81 22.41 8.25
C THR A 188 14.18 21.74 8.53
N ALA A 189 15.23 22.19 7.87
CA ALA A 189 16.57 21.67 8.09
C ALA A 189 17.02 21.78 9.56
N ALA A 190 16.62 22.88 10.24
CA ALA A 190 16.92 23.09 11.66
C ALA A 190 16.18 22.07 12.55
N GLN A 191 14.89 21.82 12.28
CA GLN A 191 14.10 20.81 12.98
C GLN A 191 14.68 19.41 12.77
N GLN A 192 15.02 19.03 11.53
CA GLN A 192 15.64 17.74 11.24
C GLN A 192 16.96 17.56 11.99
N LYS A 193 17.85 18.57 12.00
CA LYS A 193 19.11 18.53 12.74
C LYS A 193 18.88 18.34 14.24
N LYS A 194 17.88 19.03 14.81
CA LYS A 194 17.51 18.86 16.23
C LYS A 194 17.03 17.42 16.49
N THR A 195 16.09 16.91 15.71
CA THR A 195 15.58 15.54 15.85
C THR A 195 16.70 14.51 15.78
N ILE A 196 17.64 14.65 14.82
CA ILE A 196 18.79 13.74 14.67
C ILE A 196 19.72 13.81 15.89
N ALA A 197 20.01 15.01 16.39
CA ALA A 197 20.85 15.17 17.58
C ALA A 197 20.17 14.57 18.84
N ASP A 198 18.86 14.72 18.97
CA ASP A 198 18.08 14.21 20.07
C ASP A 198 17.92 12.68 20.00
N LEU A 199 17.80 12.08 18.78
CA LEU A 199 17.83 10.62 18.56
C LEU A 199 19.15 10.02 19.03
N LYS A 200 20.28 10.64 18.69
CA LYS A 200 21.62 10.19 19.11
C LYS A 200 21.78 10.25 20.64
N LYS A 201 21.14 11.19 21.31
CA LYS A 201 21.15 11.30 22.78
C LYS A 201 20.16 10.35 23.46
N GLY A 202 19.22 9.73 22.73
CA GLY A 202 18.14 8.92 23.27
C GLY A 202 17.02 9.75 23.92
N GLN A 203 16.82 10.99 23.44
CA GLN A 203 15.76 11.89 23.92
C GLN A 203 14.49 11.84 23.07
N VAL A 204 14.52 11.09 21.98
CA VAL A 204 13.35 10.77 21.14
C VAL A 204 13.12 9.28 21.24
N ASP A 205 11.92 8.90 21.64
CA ASP A 205 11.55 7.50 21.83
C ASP A 205 11.07 6.87 20.52
N ILE A 206 10.25 7.60 19.78
CA ILE A 206 9.69 7.12 18.51
C ILE A 206 9.96 8.15 17.43
N VAL A 207 10.54 7.74 16.32
CA VAL A 207 10.65 8.57 15.13
C VAL A 207 9.87 7.98 13.97
N VAL A 208 8.92 8.77 13.45
CA VAL A 208 8.19 8.45 12.23
C VAL A 208 8.87 9.15 11.07
N GLY A 209 9.10 8.46 9.95
CA GLY A 209 9.70 9.12 8.81
C GLY A 209 9.72 8.30 7.53
N THR A 210 10.18 8.97 6.48
CA THR A 210 10.43 8.35 5.18
C THR A 210 11.85 7.78 5.13
N HIS A 211 12.35 7.45 3.94
CA HIS A 211 13.73 6.99 3.75
C HIS A 211 14.81 7.89 4.41
N ARG A 212 14.45 9.09 4.87
CA ARG A 212 15.35 10.00 5.61
C ARG A 212 15.85 9.40 6.92
N VAL A 213 15.03 8.60 7.59
CA VAL A 213 15.44 7.90 8.83
C VAL A 213 16.54 6.85 8.60
N LEU A 214 16.72 6.41 7.35
CA LEU A 214 17.77 5.46 6.93
C LEU A 214 19.06 6.17 6.46
N SER A 215 19.18 7.48 6.61
CA SER A 215 20.35 8.23 6.14
C SER A 215 21.53 8.02 7.07
N LYS A 216 22.74 8.08 6.53
CA LYS A 216 23.98 7.79 7.26
C LYS A 216 24.27 8.72 8.45
N ASP A 217 23.71 9.92 8.44
CA ASP A 217 23.83 10.92 9.49
C ASP A 217 22.82 10.73 10.64
N VAL A 218 21.92 9.77 10.52
CA VAL A 218 20.95 9.42 11.57
C VAL A 218 21.52 8.27 12.39
N GLU A 219 21.86 8.57 13.63
CA GLU A 219 22.36 7.60 14.60
C GLU A 219 21.34 7.43 15.73
N TYR A 220 21.07 6.20 16.09
CA TYR A 220 20.19 5.83 17.19
C TYR A 220 21.02 5.38 18.40
N LYS A 221 20.64 5.81 19.60
CA LYS A 221 21.34 5.41 20.83
C LYS A 221 21.03 3.98 21.20
N ASN A 222 19.76 3.60 21.09
CA ASN A 222 19.26 2.30 21.56
C ASN A 222 18.04 1.84 20.73
N LEU A 223 18.25 1.65 19.43
CA LEU A 223 17.19 1.20 18.53
C LEU A 223 16.81 -0.25 18.87
N GLY A 224 15.53 -0.50 19.17
CA GLY A 224 15.00 -1.82 19.49
C GLY A 224 13.98 -2.34 18.49
N LEU A 225 13.16 -1.45 17.90
CA LEU A 225 12.09 -1.86 16.99
C LEU A 225 12.10 -1.03 15.70
N LEU A 226 12.02 -1.72 14.57
CA LEU A 226 11.81 -1.13 13.25
C LEU A 226 10.45 -1.57 12.71
N ILE A 227 9.53 -0.62 12.57
CA ILE A 227 8.23 -0.84 11.93
C ILE A 227 8.31 -0.35 10.49
N ILE A 228 7.90 -1.17 9.54
CA ILE A 228 7.96 -0.85 8.10
C ILE A 228 6.56 -0.97 7.50
N ASP A 229 6.02 0.13 7.01
CA ASP A 229 4.76 0.11 6.30
C ASP A 229 4.99 0.02 4.78
N GLU A 230 4.29 -0.93 4.14
CA GLU A 230 4.35 -1.16 2.69
C GLU A 230 5.80 -1.34 2.15
N GLU A 231 6.58 -2.28 2.72
CA GLU A 231 7.99 -2.57 2.37
C GLU A 231 8.24 -2.68 0.86
N GLN A 232 7.26 -3.17 0.09
CA GLN A 232 7.35 -3.35 -1.35
C GLN A 232 7.52 -2.03 -2.13
N ARG A 233 7.10 -0.90 -1.54
CA ARG A 233 7.17 0.44 -2.17
C ARG A 233 8.56 1.07 -2.08
N PHE A 234 9.46 0.53 -1.28
CA PHE A 234 10.82 1.05 -1.17
C PHE A 234 11.71 0.58 -2.32
N GLY A 235 12.53 1.51 -2.84
CA GLY A 235 13.52 1.21 -3.87
C GLY A 235 14.66 0.29 -3.38
N VAL A 236 15.41 -0.29 -4.31
CA VAL A 236 16.48 -1.26 -4.04
C VAL A 236 17.51 -0.75 -3.02
N VAL A 237 17.94 0.51 -3.15
CA VAL A 237 18.94 1.12 -2.25
C VAL A 237 18.44 1.20 -0.81
N HIS A 238 17.15 1.55 -0.63
CA HIS A 238 16.54 1.62 0.71
C HIS A 238 16.33 0.23 1.30
N LYS A 239 15.95 -0.75 0.50
CA LYS A 239 15.82 -2.15 0.93
C LYS A 239 17.13 -2.72 1.46
N GLU A 240 18.27 -2.36 0.84
CA GLU A 240 19.58 -2.79 1.32
C GLU A 240 19.93 -2.19 2.70
N LYS A 241 19.62 -0.90 2.91
CA LYS A 241 19.79 -0.26 4.22
C LYS A 241 18.88 -0.86 5.29
N ILE A 242 17.62 -1.12 4.95
CA ILE A 242 16.66 -1.81 5.82
C ILE A 242 17.22 -3.18 6.21
N LYS A 243 17.77 -3.92 5.25
CA LYS A 243 18.37 -5.24 5.46
C LYS A 243 19.56 -5.20 6.45
N GLN A 244 20.35 -4.13 6.43
CA GLN A 244 21.44 -3.94 7.40
C GLN A 244 20.93 -3.67 8.80
N LEU A 245 19.88 -2.83 8.96
CA LEU A 245 19.25 -2.55 10.25
C LEU A 245 18.54 -3.78 10.83
N LYS A 246 17.94 -4.61 9.99
CA LYS A 246 17.22 -5.82 10.41
C LYS A 246 18.08 -6.85 11.15
N LYS A 247 19.41 -6.78 11.12
CA LYS A 247 20.28 -7.82 11.66
C LYS A 247 20.23 -7.98 13.18
N ASP A 248 19.97 -6.89 13.90
CA ASP A 248 20.18 -6.83 15.35
C ASP A 248 18.97 -6.29 16.12
N ILE A 249 17.87 -6.02 15.45
CA ILE A 249 16.67 -5.42 16.03
C ILE A 249 15.39 -6.15 15.61
N ASP A 250 14.35 -6.01 16.40
CA ASP A 250 13.01 -6.48 16.07
C ASP A 250 12.43 -5.74 14.89
N VAL A 251 11.74 -6.46 14.02
CA VAL A 251 11.14 -5.92 12.83
C VAL A 251 9.69 -6.33 12.71
N LEU A 252 8.82 -5.34 12.62
CA LEU A 252 7.40 -5.50 12.33
C LEU A 252 7.10 -4.88 10.97
N THR A 253 6.65 -5.67 10.01
CA THR A 253 6.28 -5.17 8.69
C THR A 253 4.77 -5.22 8.51
N LEU A 254 4.19 -4.13 8.03
CA LEU A 254 2.77 -4.01 7.74
C LEU A 254 2.56 -4.00 6.23
N THR A 255 1.55 -4.71 5.73
CA THR A 255 1.19 -4.67 4.31
C THR A 255 -0.29 -4.94 4.08
N ALA A 256 -0.87 -4.24 3.09
CA ALA A 256 -2.22 -4.54 2.62
C ALA A 256 -2.22 -5.63 1.51
N THR A 257 -1.11 -5.78 0.81
CA THR A 257 -0.98 -6.73 -0.30
C THR A 257 0.35 -7.45 -0.21
N PRO A 258 0.40 -8.65 0.36
CA PRO A 258 1.64 -9.41 0.39
C PRO A 258 2.05 -9.75 -1.05
N ILE A 259 3.28 -9.39 -1.41
CA ILE A 259 3.86 -9.85 -2.67
C ILE A 259 3.97 -11.38 -2.57
N PRO A 260 3.71 -12.14 -3.66
CA PRO A 260 3.81 -13.61 -3.66
C PRO A 260 5.11 -14.15 -3.05
N ARG A 261 6.22 -13.41 -3.22
CA ARG A 261 7.52 -13.73 -2.62
C ARG A 261 7.51 -13.62 -1.10
N THR A 262 6.95 -12.55 -0.54
CA THR A 262 6.88 -12.31 0.92
C THR A 262 5.97 -13.36 1.57
N LEU A 263 4.85 -13.67 0.94
CA LEU A 263 3.94 -14.72 1.35
C LEU A 263 4.63 -16.10 1.30
N HIS A 264 5.37 -16.39 0.22
CA HIS A 264 6.11 -17.64 0.08
C HIS A 264 7.17 -17.81 1.19
N MET A 265 7.88 -16.74 1.57
CA MET A 265 8.85 -16.77 2.67
C MET A 265 8.19 -17.07 4.02
N SER A 266 6.98 -16.55 4.26
CA SER A 266 6.22 -16.87 5.48
C SER A 266 5.72 -18.33 5.46
N MET A 267 5.20 -18.81 4.33
CA MET A 267 4.74 -20.19 4.18
C MET A 267 5.83 -21.24 4.40
N ILE A 268 7.10 -20.94 4.10
CA ILE A 268 8.24 -21.84 4.36
C ILE A 268 8.86 -21.65 5.76
N GLY A 269 8.21 -20.88 6.64
CA GLY A 269 8.63 -20.69 8.02
C GLY A 269 9.89 -19.82 8.22
N ILE A 270 10.27 -19.03 7.20
CA ILE A 270 11.41 -18.11 7.27
C ILE A 270 11.02 -16.82 8.02
N ARG A 271 9.71 -16.44 7.96
CA ARG A 271 9.18 -15.22 8.55
C ARG A 271 7.84 -15.48 9.20
N ASP A 272 7.68 -15.01 10.44
CA ASP A 272 6.42 -15.11 11.15
C ASP A 272 5.36 -14.19 10.53
N MET A 273 4.08 -14.63 10.51
CA MET A 273 3.00 -13.89 9.85
C MET A 273 1.71 -13.97 10.67
N SER A 274 1.08 -12.81 10.84
CA SER A 274 -0.30 -12.68 11.34
C SER A 274 -1.17 -12.06 10.24
N VAL A 275 -2.36 -12.61 10.03
CA VAL A 275 -3.30 -12.15 8.99
C VAL A 275 -4.55 -11.59 9.66
N LEU A 276 -4.94 -10.37 9.28
CA LEU A 276 -6.19 -9.75 9.70
C LEU A 276 -7.22 -9.96 8.56
N GLU A 277 -8.17 -10.88 8.77
CA GLU A 277 -9.19 -11.24 7.78
C GLU A 277 -10.54 -10.57 8.08
N GLU A 278 -10.77 -10.21 9.34
CA GLU A 278 -12.01 -9.61 9.79
C GLU A 278 -11.97 -8.08 9.73
N PRO A 279 -12.94 -7.45 9.07
CA PRO A 279 -13.07 -5.99 9.11
C PRO A 279 -13.54 -5.54 10.51
N PRO A 280 -13.12 -4.36 10.98
CA PRO A 280 -13.66 -3.76 12.21
C PRO A 280 -15.20 -3.66 12.17
N MET A 281 -15.85 -3.85 13.33
CA MET A 281 -17.31 -3.92 13.46
C MET A 281 -18.04 -2.68 12.91
N ASP A 282 -17.45 -1.51 13.03
CA ASP A 282 -18.06 -0.23 12.58
C ASP A 282 -17.89 0.05 11.09
N ARG A 283 -17.27 -0.85 10.32
CA ARG A 283 -17.01 -0.63 8.90
C ARG A 283 -18.26 -0.92 8.07
N VAL A 284 -18.86 0.15 7.54
CA VAL A 284 -19.98 0.02 6.59
C VAL A 284 -19.46 -0.45 5.23
N PRO A 285 -20.06 -1.50 4.63
CA PRO A 285 -19.64 -1.99 3.32
C PRO A 285 -19.72 -0.91 2.23
N ILE A 286 -18.73 -0.88 1.34
CA ILE A 286 -18.67 0.06 0.21
C ILE A 286 -19.63 -0.40 -0.89
N GLN A 287 -20.62 0.42 -1.21
CA GLN A 287 -21.55 0.16 -2.32
C GLN A 287 -20.81 0.34 -3.65
N THR A 288 -20.66 -0.74 -4.41
CA THR A 288 -19.91 -0.73 -5.66
C THR A 288 -20.85 -0.86 -6.85
N TYR A 289 -20.78 0.10 -7.78
CA TYR A 289 -21.56 0.13 -9.01
C TYR A 289 -20.63 0.00 -10.22
N VAL A 290 -21.02 -0.84 -11.16
CA VAL A 290 -20.32 -1.00 -12.43
C VAL A 290 -21.27 -0.58 -13.54
N MET A 291 -20.88 0.44 -14.31
CA MET A 291 -21.78 1.05 -15.29
C MET A 291 -21.02 1.71 -16.45
N GLU A 292 -21.73 1.97 -17.53
CA GLU A 292 -21.21 2.82 -18.61
C GLU A 292 -20.97 4.25 -18.09
N TYR A 293 -19.94 4.90 -18.65
CA TYR A 293 -19.66 6.29 -18.34
C TYR A 293 -20.79 7.20 -18.79
N ASP A 294 -21.34 7.94 -17.83
CA ASP A 294 -22.38 8.93 -18.04
C ASP A 294 -22.12 10.18 -17.20
N GLU A 295 -22.09 11.36 -17.83
CA GLU A 295 -21.77 12.63 -17.16
C GLU A 295 -22.82 13.04 -16.14
N GLU A 296 -24.09 12.71 -16.39
CA GLU A 296 -25.19 13.01 -15.45
C GLU A 296 -25.02 12.20 -14.16
N THR A 297 -24.73 10.91 -14.28
CA THR A 297 -24.46 10.05 -13.13
C THR A 297 -23.22 10.53 -12.35
N VAL A 298 -22.16 10.97 -13.03
CA VAL A 298 -20.98 11.56 -12.38
C VAL A 298 -21.37 12.80 -11.58
N ARG A 299 -22.14 13.71 -12.19
CA ARG A 299 -22.62 14.93 -11.55
C ARG A 299 -23.47 14.63 -10.30
N GLU A 300 -24.41 13.70 -10.41
CA GLU A 300 -25.26 13.31 -9.30
C GLU A 300 -24.48 12.67 -8.15
N ALA A 301 -23.56 11.75 -8.46
CA ALA A 301 -22.74 11.07 -7.47
C ALA A 301 -21.88 12.08 -6.68
N ILE A 302 -21.25 13.02 -7.36
CA ILE A 302 -20.43 14.05 -6.73
C ILE A 302 -21.32 15.00 -5.90
N ASN A 303 -22.40 15.53 -6.46
CA ASN A 303 -23.31 16.43 -5.73
C ASN A 303 -23.90 15.77 -4.47
N ARG A 304 -24.22 14.49 -4.52
CA ARG A 304 -24.70 13.73 -3.36
C ARG A 304 -23.64 13.70 -2.24
N GLU A 305 -22.37 13.50 -2.57
CA GLU A 305 -21.28 13.53 -1.60
C GLU A 305 -21.07 14.91 -1.01
N LEU A 306 -21.01 15.94 -1.86
CA LEU A 306 -20.78 17.32 -1.43
C LEU A 306 -21.91 17.84 -0.52
N ARG A 307 -23.17 17.50 -0.81
CA ARG A 307 -24.33 17.87 0.04
C ARG A 307 -24.25 17.33 1.46
N ARG A 308 -23.58 16.19 1.65
CA ARG A 308 -23.36 15.63 2.99
C ARG A 308 -22.02 16.06 3.62
N GLY A 309 -21.33 17.03 2.99
CA GLY A 309 -20.05 17.58 3.46
C GLY A 309 -18.87 16.64 3.26
N GLY A 310 -18.97 15.64 2.36
CA GLY A 310 -17.89 14.74 2.02
C GLY A 310 -17.06 15.22 0.83
N GLN A 311 -16.00 14.48 0.52
CA GLN A 311 -15.09 14.73 -0.61
C GLN A 311 -15.11 13.54 -1.57
N VAL A 312 -14.63 13.75 -2.80
CA VAL A 312 -14.68 12.75 -3.86
C VAL A 312 -13.31 12.51 -4.47
N TYR A 313 -12.94 11.23 -4.63
CA TYR A 313 -11.88 10.82 -5.55
C TYR A 313 -12.42 10.55 -6.94
N TYR A 314 -11.84 11.19 -7.94
CA TYR A 314 -12.06 10.88 -9.35
C TYR A 314 -10.78 10.31 -9.95
N VAL A 315 -10.74 9.00 -10.19
CA VAL A 315 -9.54 8.29 -10.66
C VAL A 315 -9.49 8.27 -12.17
N TYR A 316 -8.43 8.86 -12.74
CA TYR A 316 -8.19 8.96 -14.19
C TYR A 316 -6.73 8.68 -14.52
N ASN A 317 -6.42 7.55 -15.17
CA ASN A 317 -5.06 7.06 -15.32
C ASN A 317 -4.33 7.53 -16.59
N ARG A 318 -4.54 8.78 -17.00
CA ARG A 318 -3.79 9.40 -18.09
C ARG A 318 -3.33 10.79 -17.68
N VAL A 319 -2.01 10.99 -17.69
CA VAL A 319 -1.41 12.26 -17.26
C VAL A 319 -1.63 13.36 -18.28
N ASN A 320 -1.58 13.04 -19.60
CA ASN A 320 -1.57 14.03 -20.67
C ASN A 320 -2.86 14.86 -20.76
N ASP A 321 -3.98 14.26 -20.43
CA ASP A 321 -5.32 14.84 -20.56
C ASP A 321 -6.06 14.97 -19.21
N ILE A 322 -5.37 14.80 -18.08
CA ILE A 322 -5.96 14.91 -16.75
C ILE A 322 -6.48 16.34 -16.47
N ALA A 323 -5.76 17.36 -16.94
CA ALA A 323 -6.18 18.75 -16.78
C ALA A 323 -7.49 19.04 -17.56
N ASP A 324 -7.66 18.47 -18.76
CA ASP A 324 -8.89 18.63 -19.56
C ASP A 324 -10.08 17.94 -18.88
N VAL A 325 -9.86 16.76 -18.31
CA VAL A 325 -10.88 16.05 -17.53
C VAL A 325 -11.26 16.85 -16.28
N THR A 326 -10.28 17.42 -15.59
CA THR A 326 -10.51 18.29 -14.42
C THR A 326 -11.35 19.51 -14.79
N ALA A 327 -11.01 20.18 -15.88
CA ALA A 327 -11.77 21.33 -16.38
C ALA A 327 -13.21 20.95 -16.79
N ARG A 328 -13.42 19.72 -17.33
CA ARG A 328 -14.76 19.21 -17.66
C ARG A 328 -15.59 18.98 -16.40
N ILE A 329 -14.99 18.35 -15.37
CA ILE A 329 -15.66 18.11 -14.09
C ILE A 329 -16.00 19.45 -13.41
N ALA A 330 -15.10 20.42 -13.42
CA ALA A 330 -15.33 21.74 -12.88
C ALA A 330 -16.49 22.48 -13.60
N LYS A 331 -16.65 22.27 -14.91
CA LYS A 331 -17.83 22.81 -15.65
C LYS A 331 -19.13 22.13 -15.28
N LEU A 332 -19.11 20.83 -14.98
CA LEU A 332 -20.30 20.08 -14.53
C LEU A 332 -20.71 20.47 -13.12
N LEU A 333 -19.80 21.00 -12.32
CA LEU A 333 -19.95 21.31 -10.89
C LEU A 333 -19.37 22.70 -10.57
N PRO A 334 -20.05 23.80 -10.97
CA PRO A 334 -19.52 25.15 -10.81
C PRO A 334 -19.22 25.58 -9.35
N ASP A 335 -19.95 24.98 -8.41
CA ASP A 335 -19.80 25.30 -6.98
C ASP A 335 -18.75 24.43 -6.26
N ALA A 336 -18.16 23.45 -6.95
CA ALA A 336 -17.16 22.55 -6.38
C ALA A 336 -15.74 23.01 -6.66
N ARG A 337 -14.86 22.89 -5.67
CA ARG A 337 -13.43 23.12 -5.81
C ARG A 337 -12.77 21.84 -6.32
N VAL A 338 -12.42 21.83 -7.60
CA VAL A 338 -11.86 20.68 -8.29
C VAL A 338 -10.39 20.92 -8.60
N ASP A 339 -9.53 19.99 -8.24
CA ASP A 339 -8.10 20.04 -8.57
C ASP A 339 -7.60 18.66 -8.96
N PHE A 340 -6.37 18.55 -9.46
CA PHE A 340 -5.82 17.28 -9.91
C PHE A 340 -4.42 16.98 -9.34
N ALA A 341 -4.08 15.68 -9.29
CA ALA A 341 -2.79 15.20 -8.84
C ALA A 341 -2.30 14.00 -9.66
N HIS A 342 -1.02 14.00 -10.07
CA HIS A 342 -0.43 12.87 -10.80
C HIS A 342 1.07 12.71 -10.51
N GLY A 343 1.61 11.52 -10.79
CA GLY A 343 2.98 11.15 -10.44
C GLY A 343 4.10 11.87 -11.23
N GLN A 344 3.78 12.69 -12.25
CA GLN A 344 4.76 13.50 -12.98
C GLN A 344 4.85 14.95 -12.47
N MET A 345 3.96 15.36 -11.54
CA MET A 345 4.09 16.64 -10.86
C MET A 345 5.37 16.65 -10.01
N SER A 346 5.91 17.86 -9.78
CA SER A 346 6.96 17.98 -8.79
C SER A 346 6.43 17.51 -7.42
N GLU A 347 7.30 16.90 -6.63
CA GLU A 347 6.90 16.41 -5.30
C GLU A 347 6.29 17.53 -4.43
N ARG A 348 6.76 18.77 -4.59
CA ARG A 348 6.25 19.93 -3.85
C ARG A 348 4.84 20.32 -4.28
N GLU A 349 4.55 20.32 -5.57
CA GLU A 349 3.20 20.60 -6.08
C GLU A 349 2.22 19.51 -5.66
N LEU A 350 2.64 18.25 -5.79
CA LEU A 350 1.84 17.12 -5.38
C LEU A 350 1.49 17.18 -3.88
N GLU A 351 2.49 17.46 -3.04
CA GLU A 351 2.30 17.61 -1.59
C GLU A 351 1.35 18.76 -1.27
N ALA A 352 1.44 19.89 -1.98
CA ALA A 352 0.55 21.04 -1.77
C ALA A 352 -0.92 20.71 -2.09
N VAL A 353 -1.17 20.07 -3.24
CA VAL A 353 -2.53 19.64 -3.64
C VAL A 353 -3.09 18.62 -2.65
N MET A 354 -2.29 17.62 -2.28
CA MET A 354 -2.73 16.60 -1.32
C MET A 354 -3.02 17.20 0.07
N TYR A 355 -2.21 18.14 0.51
CA TYR A 355 -2.44 18.85 1.78
C TYR A 355 -3.73 19.67 1.75
N ALA A 356 -3.98 20.41 0.68
CA ALA A 356 -5.22 21.15 0.46
C ALA A 356 -6.43 20.21 0.45
N PHE A 357 -6.32 19.04 -0.19
CA PHE A 357 -7.38 18.05 -0.21
C PHE A 357 -7.66 17.46 1.19
N ILE A 358 -6.62 17.11 1.95
CA ILE A 358 -6.77 16.59 3.32
C ILE A 358 -7.44 17.62 4.24
N ASN A 359 -7.13 18.90 4.08
CA ASN A 359 -7.71 19.97 4.88
C ASN A 359 -9.15 20.38 4.45
N GLY A 360 -9.67 19.78 3.36
CA GLY A 360 -11.00 20.11 2.85
C GLY A 360 -11.06 21.37 1.99
N ASP A 361 -9.90 21.89 1.52
CA ASP A 361 -9.86 23.04 0.61
C ASP A 361 -10.20 22.66 -0.83
N ILE A 362 -10.16 21.35 -1.17
CA ILE A 362 -10.54 20.77 -2.44
C ILE A 362 -11.67 19.77 -2.19
N ASP A 363 -12.75 19.84 -2.96
CA ASP A 363 -13.92 18.99 -2.83
C ASP A 363 -13.81 17.71 -3.69
N VAL A 364 -13.25 17.85 -4.89
CA VAL A 364 -13.05 16.74 -5.84
C VAL A 364 -11.59 16.69 -6.28
N LEU A 365 -10.92 15.58 -5.99
CA LEU A 365 -9.55 15.35 -6.44
C LEU A 365 -9.54 14.40 -7.64
N VAL A 366 -9.17 14.92 -8.81
CA VAL A 366 -8.91 14.12 -10.01
C VAL A 366 -7.50 13.59 -9.93
N SER A 367 -7.30 12.27 -9.90
CA SER A 367 -5.96 11.73 -9.69
C SER A 367 -5.68 10.47 -10.52
N THR A 368 -4.41 10.25 -10.79
CA THR A 368 -3.95 8.94 -11.26
C THR A 368 -3.94 7.94 -10.09
N THR A 369 -3.39 6.74 -10.29
CA THR A 369 -3.25 5.72 -9.23
C THR A 369 -2.36 6.15 -8.04
N ILE A 370 -1.92 7.40 -8.01
CA ILE A 370 -1.10 7.95 -6.92
C ILE A 370 -1.79 7.85 -5.55
N ILE A 371 -3.12 7.84 -5.51
CA ILE A 371 -3.90 7.66 -4.27
C ILE A 371 -3.78 6.25 -3.67
N GLU A 372 -3.20 5.27 -4.40
CA GLU A 372 -2.86 3.96 -3.86
C GLU A 372 -1.80 4.01 -2.73
N THR A 373 -1.20 5.19 -2.48
CA THR A 373 -0.08 5.35 -1.54
C THR A 373 -0.40 5.28 -0.05
N GLY A 374 -1.57 4.79 0.33
CA GLY A 374 -1.86 4.50 1.75
C GLY A 374 -2.51 5.64 2.52
N LEU A 375 -2.81 6.76 1.88
CA LEU A 375 -3.44 7.92 2.52
C LEU A 375 -4.81 7.57 3.10
N ASP A 376 -5.02 7.98 4.35
CA ASP A 376 -6.29 7.89 5.05
C ASP A 376 -6.96 9.26 5.08
N ILE A 377 -8.05 9.41 4.31
CA ILE A 377 -8.86 10.62 4.33
C ILE A 377 -10.29 10.20 4.62
N SER A 378 -10.66 10.27 5.90
CA SER A 378 -11.95 9.79 6.41
C SER A 378 -13.16 10.49 5.79
N ASN A 379 -12.98 11.70 5.26
CA ASN A 379 -14.06 12.48 4.64
C ASN A 379 -14.33 12.08 3.17
N VAL A 380 -13.49 11.25 2.56
CA VAL A 380 -13.71 10.77 1.18
C VAL A 380 -14.51 9.48 1.20
N ASN A 381 -15.80 9.57 0.88
CA ASN A 381 -16.70 8.42 0.87
C ASN A 381 -17.26 8.10 -0.52
N THR A 382 -16.90 8.86 -1.54
CA THR A 382 -17.26 8.57 -2.94
C THR A 382 -16.02 8.51 -3.81
N MET A 383 -15.92 7.43 -4.61
CA MET A 383 -14.88 7.24 -5.61
C MET A 383 -15.49 6.94 -6.97
N ILE A 384 -15.00 7.62 -7.98
CA ILE A 384 -15.36 7.39 -9.38
C ILE A 384 -14.11 6.96 -10.12
N ILE A 385 -14.10 5.76 -10.72
CA ILE A 385 -12.97 5.23 -11.50
C ILE A 385 -13.35 5.26 -12.97
N HIS A 386 -12.74 6.17 -13.69
CA HIS A 386 -12.91 6.32 -15.15
C HIS A 386 -12.08 5.25 -15.88
N ASP A 387 -12.62 4.69 -17.00
CA ASP A 387 -11.97 3.61 -17.75
C ASP A 387 -11.55 2.41 -16.85
N SER A 388 -12.45 1.94 -15.96
CA SER A 388 -12.16 0.87 -14.99
C SER A 388 -11.72 -0.45 -15.64
N ASP A 389 -12.12 -0.70 -16.89
CA ASP A 389 -11.69 -1.83 -17.72
C ASP A 389 -10.18 -1.91 -17.96
N ARG A 390 -9.46 -0.80 -17.74
CA ARG A 390 -8.00 -0.72 -17.92
C ARG A 390 -7.20 -1.09 -16.69
N TYR A 391 -7.84 -1.25 -15.55
CA TYR A 391 -7.19 -1.57 -14.28
C TYR A 391 -7.18 -3.09 -14.02
N GLY A 392 -6.16 -3.55 -13.34
CA GLY A 392 -6.16 -4.90 -12.77
C GLY A 392 -7.12 -5.00 -11.57
N LEU A 393 -7.64 -6.19 -11.31
CA LEU A 393 -8.58 -6.41 -10.19
C LEU A 393 -7.97 -5.98 -8.84
N SER A 394 -6.72 -6.35 -8.58
CA SER A 394 -6.00 -5.95 -7.36
C SER A 394 -5.88 -4.42 -7.21
N GLN A 395 -5.70 -3.70 -8.32
CA GLN A 395 -5.64 -2.24 -8.30
C GLN A 395 -7.00 -1.62 -7.98
N LEU A 396 -8.07 -2.12 -8.62
CA LEU A 396 -9.44 -1.67 -8.34
C LEU A 396 -9.79 -1.89 -6.86
N TYR A 397 -9.36 -3.01 -6.32
CA TYR A 397 -9.57 -3.34 -4.92
C TYR A 397 -8.80 -2.40 -3.97
N GLN A 398 -7.53 -2.15 -4.25
CA GLN A 398 -6.73 -1.18 -3.49
C GLN A 398 -7.30 0.24 -3.54
N LEU A 399 -7.75 0.68 -4.73
CA LEU A 399 -8.42 1.96 -4.91
C LEU A 399 -9.70 2.02 -4.08
N ARG A 400 -10.58 1.01 -4.20
CA ARG A 400 -11.81 0.91 -3.42
C ARG A 400 -11.54 1.01 -1.92
N GLY A 401 -10.49 0.36 -1.42
CA GLY A 401 -10.08 0.41 -0.01
C GLY A 401 -9.64 1.81 0.48
N ARG A 402 -9.55 2.82 -0.42
CA ARG A 402 -9.23 4.20 -0.04
C ARG A 402 -10.43 5.03 0.41
N ILE A 403 -11.64 4.51 0.29
CA ILE A 403 -12.88 5.12 0.76
C ILE A 403 -13.54 4.24 1.83
N GLY A 404 -14.57 4.75 2.51
CA GLY A 404 -15.34 4.01 3.51
C GLY A 404 -14.57 3.79 4.82
N ARG A 405 -13.89 4.83 5.28
CA ARG A 405 -13.14 4.85 6.56
C ARG A 405 -13.85 5.70 7.62
N SER A 406 -15.11 5.97 7.41
CA SER A 406 -15.99 6.67 8.33
C SER A 406 -17.24 5.82 8.59
N ASN A 407 -18.05 6.23 9.53
CA ASN A 407 -19.37 5.63 9.80
C ASN A 407 -20.42 5.95 8.72
N ARG A 408 -20.02 6.56 7.60
CA ARG A 408 -20.90 6.91 6.47
C ARG A 408 -20.78 5.86 5.37
N THR A 409 -21.92 5.54 4.73
CA THR A 409 -21.92 4.68 3.55
C THR A 409 -21.05 5.26 2.44
N ALA A 410 -20.11 4.46 1.94
CA ALA A 410 -19.25 4.84 0.84
C ALA A 410 -19.69 4.23 -0.48
N TYR A 411 -19.36 4.91 -1.58
CA TYR A 411 -19.81 4.57 -2.93
C TYR A 411 -18.61 4.52 -3.89
N ALA A 412 -18.45 3.40 -4.59
CA ALA A 412 -17.47 3.23 -5.66
C ALA A 412 -18.18 3.04 -7.00
N PHE A 413 -17.93 3.94 -7.95
CA PHE A 413 -18.45 3.86 -9.32
C PHE A 413 -17.33 3.43 -10.26
N LEU A 414 -17.41 2.20 -10.75
CA LEU A 414 -16.48 1.64 -11.74
C LEU A 414 -17.08 1.88 -13.11
N MET A 415 -16.58 2.90 -13.82
CA MET A 415 -17.15 3.33 -15.10
C MET A 415 -16.30 2.82 -16.26
N TYR A 416 -16.94 2.29 -17.29
CA TYR A 416 -16.32 1.84 -18.53
C TYR A 416 -16.88 2.61 -19.75
N ARG A 417 -16.14 2.64 -20.86
CA ARG A 417 -16.54 3.41 -22.03
C ARG A 417 -17.71 2.77 -22.76
N ARG A 418 -18.62 3.58 -23.25
CA ARG A 418 -19.70 3.18 -24.17
C ARG A 418 -19.09 2.47 -25.40
N ASN A 419 -19.67 1.36 -25.82
CA ASN A 419 -19.20 0.53 -26.94
C ASN A 419 -17.85 -0.21 -26.76
N THR A 420 -17.31 -0.29 -25.56
CA THR A 420 -16.22 -1.24 -25.31
C THR A 420 -16.87 -2.60 -25.11
N MET A 421 -16.68 -3.54 -26.06
CA MET A 421 -16.99 -4.97 -25.80
C MET A 421 -16.19 -5.36 -24.57
N LEU A 422 -16.86 -5.51 -23.44
CA LEU A 422 -16.25 -6.07 -22.25
C LEU A 422 -15.76 -7.46 -22.63
N LYS A 423 -14.44 -7.64 -22.71
CA LYS A 423 -13.88 -8.97 -22.89
C LYS A 423 -14.43 -9.83 -21.75
N GLU A 424 -14.77 -11.07 -22.04
CA GLU A 424 -15.34 -12.05 -21.09
C GLU A 424 -14.58 -12.08 -19.75
N THR A 425 -13.27 -11.81 -19.79
CA THR A 425 -12.40 -11.59 -18.63
C THR A 425 -12.71 -10.32 -17.84
N ALA A 426 -13.20 -9.26 -18.46
CA ALA A 426 -13.58 -8.02 -17.78
C ALA A 426 -15.00 -8.18 -17.16
N GLU A 427 -15.92 -8.88 -17.82
CA GLU A 427 -17.20 -9.25 -17.24
C GLU A 427 -17.01 -10.17 -16.02
N LYS A 428 -16.17 -11.19 -16.11
CA LYS A 428 -15.84 -12.07 -14.96
C LYS A 428 -15.19 -11.27 -13.83
N LYS A 429 -14.29 -10.35 -14.12
CA LYS A 429 -13.69 -9.45 -13.11
C LYS A 429 -14.73 -8.57 -12.43
N THR A 430 -15.70 -8.08 -13.18
CA THR A 430 -16.76 -7.19 -12.72
C THR A 430 -17.84 -7.96 -11.96
N PHE A 431 -18.19 -9.17 -12.42
CA PHE A 431 -19.14 -10.08 -11.76
C PHE A 431 -18.59 -10.73 -10.48
N CYS A 432 -17.30 -11.03 -10.42
CA CYS A 432 -16.66 -11.46 -9.16
C CYS A 432 -16.86 -10.43 -8.05
N ASP A 433 -16.70 -9.14 -8.34
CA ASP A 433 -16.87 -8.08 -7.34
C ASP A 433 -18.31 -8.04 -6.78
N SER A 434 -19.33 -8.35 -7.56
CA SER A 434 -20.71 -8.39 -7.10
C SER A 434 -21.09 -9.64 -6.30
N ARG A 435 -20.39 -10.79 -6.48
CA ARG A 435 -20.61 -12.03 -5.73
C ARG A 435 -19.81 -12.09 -4.42
N ILE A 436 -18.63 -11.49 -4.38
CA ILE A 436 -17.75 -11.39 -3.19
C ILE A 436 -18.45 -10.58 -2.09
N TYR A 437 -19.38 -9.71 -2.46
CA TYR A 437 -20.20 -8.92 -1.54
C TYR A 437 -21.07 -9.74 -0.58
N ARG A 438 -21.34 -11.02 -0.88
CA ARG A 438 -22.22 -11.86 -0.05
C ARG A 438 -21.52 -12.82 0.89
N SER A 439 -20.22 -13.07 0.75
CA SER A 439 -19.58 -14.16 1.49
C SER A 439 -18.40 -13.78 2.41
N GLY A 440 -17.84 -12.56 2.34
CA GLY A 440 -16.71 -12.16 3.22
C GLY A 440 -15.42 -13.00 3.08
N LYS A 441 -15.37 -13.98 2.17
CA LYS A 441 -14.24 -14.91 2.02
C LYS A 441 -13.43 -14.61 0.77
N TRP A 442 -12.35 -13.90 0.95
CA TRP A 442 -11.55 -13.35 -0.17
C TRP A 442 -10.33 -14.18 -0.60
N ILE A 443 -9.76 -14.97 0.29
CA ILE A 443 -8.46 -15.63 0.03
C ILE A 443 -8.61 -16.95 -0.72
N GLN A 444 -9.79 -17.58 -0.76
CA GLN A 444 -9.98 -18.88 -1.38
C GLN A 444 -10.33 -18.85 -2.88
N ASP A 445 -10.88 -17.75 -3.40
CA ASP A 445 -11.43 -17.70 -4.77
C ASP A 445 -10.50 -17.09 -5.83
N CYS A 446 -9.32 -16.59 -5.47
CA CYS A 446 -8.34 -16.06 -6.44
C CYS A 446 -7.40 -17.12 -7.03
N ASN A 447 -7.52 -18.39 -6.64
CA ASN A 447 -6.71 -19.52 -7.13
C ASN A 447 -7.49 -20.50 -8.05
N ALA A 448 -8.68 -20.15 -8.51
CA ALA A 448 -9.44 -20.94 -9.48
C ALA A 448 -9.39 -20.34 -10.88
#